data_9a21e93dc62f26f2db4714952eae4f74
#
_entry.id   9a21e93dc62f26f2db4714952eae4f74
#
_cell.length_a   1.000
_cell.length_b   1.000
_cell.length_c   1.000
_cell.angle_alpha   90.00
_cell.angle_beta   90.00
_cell.angle_gamma   90.00
#
_symmetry.space_group_name_H-M   'P 1'
#
loop_
_entity.id
_entity.type
_entity.pdbx_description
1 polymer ?
#
loop_
_entity_poly.entity_id
_entity_poly.type
_entity_poly.pdbx_seq_one_letter_code
_entity_poly.pdbx_strand_id
1 'polypeptide(L)'
;MNNAQIIGQDPGWLSAAKGGLIFVICVVATLLSIWAERKIVARMQLRVGPNRTGPFGLLQSLADGVKLALKEDLIPKAADRIVFIIAPIISTTACFMAFAVIPMTGKVKLFGHETIMQLTDIPVGVLYILAIAAVGVYGIVLAGWSSGSTYPLLGGLRSSAQVISYEVAMGLSLVAVFIYSGSMSTSDIIAAQDKWWFGVVLFPSFVIYVISMVGETNRAPFDLAEAEGELVGGFHTEYSSLK
;
A
#
# COMPACT_ATOMS: atom_id res chain seq x y z
N MET A 1 25.56 -12.19 -13.37
CA MET A 1 24.77 -12.77 -12.27
C MET A 1 23.39 -12.15 -12.33
N ASN A 2 22.35 -12.99 -12.31
CA ASN A 2 20.96 -12.52 -12.23
C ASN A 2 20.70 -11.91 -10.83
N ASN A 3 19.73 -10.98 -10.74
CA ASN A 3 19.40 -10.30 -9.49
C ASN A 3 19.11 -11.29 -8.35
N ALA A 4 18.37 -12.37 -8.63
CA ALA A 4 18.09 -13.43 -7.67
C ALA A 4 19.36 -14.10 -7.09
N GLN A 5 20.42 -14.27 -7.90
CA GLN A 5 21.69 -14.85 -7.43
C GLN A 5 22.45 -13.87 -6.52
N ILE A 6 22.40 -12.57 -6.81
CA ILE A 6 23.03 -11.53 -5.99
C ILE A 6 22.35 -11.48 -4.62
N ILE A 7 21.01 -11.46 -4.60
CA ILE A 7 20.21 -11.43 -3.37
C ILE A 7 20.43 -12.72 -2.55
N GLY A 8 20.53 -13.88 -3.20
CA GLY A 8 20.77 -15.17 -2.53
C GLY A 8 22.13 -15.30 -1.85
N GLN A 9 23.10 -14.42 -2.17
CA GLN A 9 24.41 -14.37 -1.53
C GLN A 9 24.47 -13.41 -0.33
N ASP A 10 23.40 -12.66 -0.08
CA ASP A 10 23.33 -11.74 1.05
C ASP A 10 23.35 -12.49 2.39
N PRO A 11 24.18 -12.09 3.33
CA PRO A 11 24.11 -12.63 4.68
C PRO A 11 22.78 -12.25 5.35
N GLY A 12 22.25 -13.12 6.20
CA GLY A 12 20.92 -12.94 6.83
C GLY A 12 20.73 -11.60 7.56
N TRP A 13 21.78 -11.07 8.20
CA TRP A 13 21.73 -9.74 8.81
C TRP A 13 21.52 -8.60 7.80
N LEU A 14 22.08 -8.72 6.58
CA LEU A 14 21.92 -7.73 5.52
C LEU A 14 20.48 -7.77 4.97
N SER A 15 19.92 -8.96 4.80
CA SER A 15 18.50 -9.12 4.41
C SER A 15 17.55 -8.52 5.45
N ALA A 16 17.82 -8.73 6.74
CA ALA A 16 17.07 -8.12 7.82
C ALA A 16 17.20 -6.58 7.83
N ALA A 17 18.42 -6.07 7.63
CA ALA A 17 18.67 -4.62 7.55
C ALA A 17 17.95 -3.98 6.35
N LYS A 18 17.93 -4.65 5.20
CA LYS A 18 17.16 -4.21 4.02
C LYS A 18 15.66 -4.17 4.32
N GLY A 19 15.10 -5.22 4.93
CA GLY A 19 13.70 -5.27 5.33
C GLY A 19 13.32 -4.12 6.26
N GLY A 20 14.16 -3.86 7.28
CA GLY A 20 13.99 -2.72 8.18
C GLY A 20 14.07 -1.37 7.47
N LEU A 21 15.01 -1.21 6.53
CA LEU A 21 15.14 0.02 5.75
C LEU A 21 13.94 0.23 4.81
N ILE A 22 13.47 -0.80 4.12
CA ILE A 22 12.27 -0.73 3.28
C ILE A 22 11.06 -0.32 4.13
N PHE A 23 10.88 -0.92 5.30
CA PHE A 23 9.82 -0.56 6.23
C PHE A 23 9.89 0.93 6.60
N VAL A 24 11.06 1.43 6.99
CA VAL A 24 11.25 2.85 7.32
C VAL A 24 10.96 3.75 6.12
N ILE A 25 11.41 3.39 4.92
CA ILE A 25 11.12 4.14 3.70
C ILE A 25 9.61 4.21 3.45
N CYS A 26 8.89 3.10 3.57
CA CYS A 26 7.43 3.07 3.40
C CYS A 26 6.72 3.96 4.42
N VAL A 27 7.10 3.90 5.70
CA VAL A 27 6.53 4.76 6.75
C VAL A 27 6.80 6.24 6.47
N VAL A 28 8.04 6.60 6.12
CA VAL A 28 8.40 7.99 5.79
C VAL A 28 7.64 8.47 4.55
N ALA A 29 7.54 7.64 3.51
CA ALA A 29 6.78 7.96 2.30
C ALA A 29 5.31 8.21 2.61
N THR A 30 4.69 7.40 3.48
CA THR A 30 3.30 7.59 3.93
C THR A 30 3.13 8.91 4.67
N LEU A 31 4.02 9.24 5.63
CA LEU A 31 3.97 10.50 6.36
C LEU A 31 4.10 11.72 5.43
N LEU A 32 5.00 11.65 4.45
CA LEU A 32 5.19 12.70 3.45
C LEU A 32 3.98 12.83 2.52
N SER A 33 3.39 11.71 2.11
CA SER A 33 2.19 11.70 1.25
C SER A 33 1.00 12.35 1.95
N ILE A 34 0.74 12.02 3.22
CA ILE A 34 -0.32 12.64 4.03
C ILE A 34 -0.08 14.16 4.18
N TRP A 35 1.16 14.56 4.45
CA TRP A 35 1.50 15.98 4.53
C TRP A 35 1.28 16.70 3.19
N ALA A 36 1.74 16.11 2.09
CA ALA A 36 1.62 16.69 0.74
C ALA A 36 0.14 16.83 0.34
N GLU A 37 -0.66 15.80 0.56
CA GLU A 37 -2.10 15.80 0.30
C GLU A 37 -2.80 16.94 1.03
N ARG A 38 -2.62 17.04 2.35
CA ARG A 38 -3.20 18.12 3.16
C ARG A 38 -2.77 19.51 2.69
N LYS A 39 -1.52 19.65 2.23
CA LYS A 39 -0.98 20.91 1.73
C LYS A 39 -1.57 21.29 0.37
N ILE A 40 -1.67 20.34 -0.54
CA ILE A 40 -2.22 20.53 -1.88
C ILE A 40 -3.72 20.86 -1.80
N VAL A 41 -4.50 20.03 -1.09
CA VAL A 41 -5.93 20.25 -0.91
C VAL A 41 -6.23 21.60 -0.24
N ALA A 42 -5.45 21.99 0.77
CA ALA A 42 -5.61 23.29 1.41
C ALA A 42 -5.41 24.44 0.42
N ARG A 43 -4.41 24.36 -0.48
CA ARG A 43 -4.19 25.36 -1.53
C ARG A 43 -5.34 25.41 -2.53
N MET A 44 -5.87 24.25 -2.94
CA MET A 44 -7.03 24.17 -3.82
C MET A 44 -8.27 24.80 -3.19
N GLN A 45 -8.41 24.72 -1.86
CA GLN A 45 -9.49 25.32 -1.08
C GLN A 45 -9.19 26.78 -0.62
N LEU A 46 -8.12 27.40 -1.11
CA LEU A 46 -7.71 28.77 -0.75
C LEU A 46 -7.48 28.96 0.76
N ARG A 47 -7.03 27.92 1.48
CA ARG A 47 -6.70 27.97 2.92
C ARG A 47 -5.27 27.53 3.17
N VAL A 48 -4.75 27.90 4.34
CA VAL A 48 -3.40 27.51 4.77
C VAL A 48 -3.44 26.08 5.31
N GLY A 49 -2.66 25.17 4.69
CA GLY A 49 -2.46 23.81 5.20
C GLY A 49 -1.57 23.76 6.44
N PRO A 50 -1.14 22.55 6.87
CA PRO A 50 -0.26 22.37 8.02
C PRO A 50 0.97 23.29 7.95
N ASN A 51 1.21 24.11 8.98
CA ASN A 51 2.24 25.15 8.94
C ASN A 51 3.02 25.31 10.26
N ARG A 52 2.51 24.82 11.40
CA ARG A 52 3.08 25.14 12.72
C ARG A 52 3.99 24.07 13.29
N THR A 53 3.76 22.78 12.98
CA THR A 53 4.50 21.67 13.56
C THR A 53 5.73 21.36 12.71
N GLY A 54 6.91 21.84 13.13
CA GLY A 54 8.16 21.74 12.38
C GLY A 54 8.23 22.67 11.16
N PRO A 55 9.34 22.62 10.40
CA PRO A 55 9.51 23.41 9.19
C PRO A 55 8.39 23.11 8.18
N PHE A 56 7.66 24.14 7.76
CA PHE A 56 6.54 24.01 6.79
C PHE A 56 5.44 23.02 7.18
N GLY A 57 5.35 22.60 8.47
CA GLY A 57 4.37 21.63 8.94
C GLY A 57 4.71 20.17 8.63
N LEU A 58 5.95 19.85 8.25
CA LEU A 58 6.39 18.48 7.89
C LEU A 58 6.20 17.46 9.03
N LEU A 59 6.37 17.90 10.28
CA LEU A 59 6.23 17.01 11.44
C LEU A 59 4.77 16.81 11.88
N GLN A 60 3.80 17.40 11.18
CA GLN A 60 2.39 17.28 11.55
C GLN A 60 1.90 15.84 11.45
N SER A 61 2.24 15.14 10.36
CA SER A 61 1.84 13.73 10.17
C SER A 61 2.46 12.83 11.23
N LEU A 62 3.71 13.10 11.64
CA LEU A 62 4.35 12.37 12.72
C LEU A 62 3.66 12.62 14.07
N ALA A 63 3.33 13.88 14.37
CA ALA A 63 2.61 14.23 15.59
C ALA A 63 1.22 13.58 15.65
N ASP A 64 0.51 13.51 14.52
CA ASP A 64 -0.77 12.81 14.41
C ASP A 64 -0.60 11.30 14.63
N GLY A 65 0.45 10.69 14.08
CA GLY A 65 0.77 9.28 14.30
C GLY A 65 1.09 8.97 15.77
N VAL A 66 1.91 9.79 16.43
CA VAL A 66 2.22 9.63 17.86
C VAL A 66 0.96 9.82 18.71
N LYS A 67 0.12 10.80 18.37
CA LYS A 67 -1.18 10.99 19.06
C LYS A 67 -2.07 9.75 18.96
N LEU A 68 -2.17 9.15 17.79
CA LEU A 68 -2.94 7.93 17.59
C LEU A 68 -2.34 6.73 18.34
N ALA A 69 -1.01 6.62 18.39
CA ALA A 69 -0.32 5.56 19.14
C ALA A 69 -0.56 5.63 20.66
N LEU A 70 -0.70 6.84 21.18
CA LEU A 70 -0.92 7.07 22.63
C LEU A 70 -2.41 7.14 22.99
N LYS A 71 -3.30 7.11 21.99
CA LYS A 71 -4.74 7.16 22.23
C LYS A 71 -5.24 5.82 22.81
N GLU A 72 -6.24 5.90 23.70
CA GLU A 72 -6.90 4.72 24.27
C GLU A 72 -7.51 3.84 23.18
N ASP A 73 -7.26 2.54 23.29
CA ASP A 73 -7.76 1.53 22.37
C ASP A 73 -9.08 0.97 22.91
N LEU A 74 -10.16 1.22 22.16
CA LEU A 74 -11.51 0.79 22.52
C LEU A 74 -11.93 -0.38 21.64
N ILE A 75 -12.43 -1.45 22.27
CA ILE A 75 -13.03 -2.60 21.58
C ILE A 75 -14.51 -2.64 21.95
N PRO A 76 -15.44 -2.60 20.98
CA PRO A 76 -16.87 -2.71 21.24
C PRO A 76 -17.21 -4.02 21.95
N LYS A 77 -18.22 -3.99 22.84
CA LYS A 77 -18.65 -5.20 23.58
C LYS A 77 -19.23 -6.29 22.66
N ALA A 78 -19.82 -5.90 21.54
CA ALA A 78 -20.43 -6.80 20.56
C ALA A 78 -19.41 -7.35 19.56
N ALA A 79 -18.15 -6.85 19.56
CA ALA A 79 -17.11 -7.28 18.61
C ALA A 79 -16.50 -8.62 18.99
N ASP A 80 -16.20 -9.45 17.98
CA ASP A 80 -15.31 -10.60 18.15
C ASP A 80 -13.88 -10.12 18.33
N ARG A 81 -13.39 -10.18 19.56
CA ARG A 81 -12.11 -9.61 19.98
C ARG A 81 -10.91 -10.16 19.22
N ILE A 82 -10.91 -11.45 18.89
CA ILE A 82 -9.78 -12.10 18.22
C ILE A 82 -9.73 -11.63 16.77
N VAL A 83 -10.84 -11.73 16.04
CA VAL A 83 -10.93 -11.36 14.64
C VAL A 83 -10.73 -9.85 14.47
N PHE A 84 -11.25 -9.03 15.40
CA PHE A 84 -11.10 -7.58 15.41
C PHE A 84 -9.64 -7.12 15.50
N ILE A 85 -8.78 -7.87 16.22
CA ILE A 85 -7.35 -7.58 16.31
C ILE A 85 -6.59 -8.13 15.08
N ILE A 86 -6.96 -9.31 14.57
CA ILE A 86 -6.27 -9.95 13.47
C ILE A 86 -6.51 -9.21 12.13
N ALA A 87 -7.69 -8.66 11.93
CA ALA A 87 -8.07 -8.01 10.68
C ALA A 87 -7.09 -6.89 10.24
N PRO A 88 -6.77 -5.88 11.06
CA PRO A 88 -5.80 -4.85 10.67
C PRO A 88 -4.37 -5.41 10.54
N ILE A 89 -4.00 -6.46 11.27
CA ILE A 89 -2.71 -7.12 11.13
C ILE A 89 -2.58 -7.75 9.74
N ILE A 90 -3.62 -8.42 9.24
CA ILE A 90 -3.63 -9.01 7.89
C ILE A 90 -3.43 -7.91 6.84
N SER A 91 -4.23 -6.85 6.86
CA SER A 91 -4.13 -5.75 5.89
C SER A 91 -2.75 -5.08 5.93
N THR A 92 -2.25 -4.76 7.12
CA THR A 92 -0.94 -4.10 7.28
C THR A 92 0.20 -5.01 6.81
N THR A 93 0.16 -6.29 7.16
CA THR A 93 1.19 -7.26 6.75
C THR A 93 1.20 -7.42 5.24
N ALA A 94 0.03 -7.56 4.60
CA ALA A 94 -0.09 -7.64 3.14
C ALA A 94 0.53 -6.41 2.47
N CYS A 95 0.23 -5.21 2.97
CA CYS A 95 0.78 -3.96 2.43
C CYS A 95 2.31 -3.94 2.42
N PHE A 96 2.97 -4.33 3.53
CA PHE A 96 4.44 -4.36 3.60
C PHE A 96 5.05 -5.52 2.80
N MET A 97 4.42 -6.68 2.76
CA MET A 97 4.92 -7.84 2.00
C MET A 97 4.97 -7.57 0.50
N ALA A 98 4.07 -6.75 -0.05
CA ALA A 98 4.10 -6.37 -1.46
C ALA A 98 5.42 -5.68 -1.87
N PHE A 99 6.04 -4.94 -0.96
CA PHE A 99 7.32 -4.26 -1.22
C PHE A 99 8.54 -5.20 -1.27
N ALA A 100 8.41 -6.46 -0.86
CA ALA A 100 9.53 -7.40 -0.85
C ALA A 100 10.12 -7.68 -2.24
N VAL A 101 9.29 -7.61 -3.28
CA VAL A 101 9.67 -7.90 -4.68
C VAL A 101 9.88 -6.65 -5.54
N ILE A 102 9.78 -5.44 -4.95
CA ILE A 102 9.95 -4.19 -5.69
C ILE A 102 11.43 -3.76 -5.61
N PRO A 103 12.16 -3.71 -6.73
CA PRO A 103 13.52 -3.20 -6.74
C PRO A 103 13.53 -1.68 -6.60
N MET A 104 14.04 -1.17 -5.48
CA MET A 104 14.12 0.27 -5.20
C MET A 104 15.39 0.92 -5.75
N THR A 105 16.46 0.13 -5.92
CA THR A 105 17.73 0.63 -6.47
C THR A 105 18.33 -0.39 -7.43
N GLY A 106 19.26 0.05 -8.28
CA GLY A 106 20.16 -0.83 -9.00
C GLY A 106 21.18 -1.52 -8.07
N LYS A 107 22.22 -2.12 -8.66
CA LYS A 107 23.31 -2.76 -7.90
C LYS A 107 24.08 -1.74 -7.09
N VAL A 108 24.16 -1.93 -5.79
CA VAL A 108 24.83 -1.06 -4.83
C VAL A 108 25.79 -1.88 -3.97
N LYS A 109 26.94 -1.31 -3.62
CA LYS A 109 27.87 -1.91 -2.64
C LYS A 109 27.53 -1.39 -1.25
N LEU A 110 26.97 -2.26 -0.40
CA LEU A 110 26.71 -1.98 0.99
C LEU A 110 27.60 -2.84 1.89
N PHE A 111 28.38 -2.20 2.75
CA PHE A 111 29.30 -2.87 3.70
C PHE A 111 30.24 -3.91 3.05
N GLY A 112 30.68 -3.64 1.80
CA GLY A 112 31.57 -4.55 1.05
C GLY A 112 30.88 -5.66 0.26
N HIS A 113 29.56 -5.81 0.36
CA HIS A 113 28.75 -6.74 -0.41
C HIS A 113 28.05 -6.03 -1.58
N GLU A 114 28.13 -6.61 -2.78
CA GLU A 114 27.31 -6.16 -3.91
C GLU A 114 25.91 -6.70 -3.74
N THR A 115 24.94 -5.79 -3.64
CA THR A 115 23.55 -6.14 -3.38
C THR A 115 22.59 -5.22 -4.11
N ILE A 116 21.30 -5.59 -4.14
CA ILE A 116 20.20 -4.79 -4.69
C ILE A 116 19.21 -4.51 -3.54
N MET A 117 18.63 -3.31 -3.52
CA MET A 117 17.61 -2.96 -2.53
C MET A 117 16.25 -3.59 -2.91
N GLN A 118 16.21 -4.89 -2.78
CA GLN A 118 15.06 -5.78 -3.00
C GLN A 118 15.26 -6.98 -2.06
N LEU A 119 14.21 -7.50 -1.47
CA LEU A 119 14.32 -8.64 -0.55
C LEU A 119 14.34 -9.97 -1.30
N THR A 120 13.56 -10.08 -2.37
CA THR A 120 13.52 -11.28 -3.21
C THR A 120 13.18 -10.92 -4.65
N ASP A 121 13.78 -11.63 -5.59
CA ASP A 121 13.48 -11.51 -7.02
C ASP A 121 12.91 -12.85 -7.50
N ILE A 122 11.61 -12.87 -7.73
CA ILE A 122 10.88 -14.05 -8.18
C ILE A 122 10.36 -13.84 -9.62
N PRO A 123 10.37 -14.90 -10.46
CA PRO A 123 9.93 -14.80 -11.86
C PRO A 123 8.50 -14.31 -12.04
N VAL A 124 7.66 -14.45 -11.03
CA VAL A 124 6.25 -14.04 -11.02
C VAL A 124 6.01 -12.88 -10.03
N GLY A 125 6.96 -11.95 -9.93
CA GLY A 125 6.94 -10.87 -8.94
C GLY A 125 5.67 -10.03 -8.95
N VAL A 126 5.15 -9.68 -10.13
CA VAL A 126 3.92 -8.90 -10.24
C VAL A 126 2.70 -9.70 -9.79
N LEU A 127 2.60 -10.99 -10.13
CA LEU A 127 1.52 -11.85 -9.64
C LEU A 127 1.57 -12.01 -8.12
N TYR A 128 2.77 -12.07 -7.53
CA TYR A 128 2.93 -12.07 -6.08
C TYR A 128 2.34 -10.79 -5.45
N ILE A 129 2.61 -9.61 -6.02
CA ILE A 129 2.05 -8.34 -5.53
C ILE A 129 0.52 -8.39 -5.55
N LEU A 130 -0.08 -8.78 -6.68
CA LEU A 130 -1.54 -8.91 -6.81
C LEU A 130 -2.11 -9.93 -5.82
N ALA A 131 -1.49 -11.09 -5.67
CA ALA A 131 -1.94 -12.11 -4.72
C ALA A 131 -1.89 -11.63 -3.26
N ILE A 132 -0.86 -10.89 -2.89
CA ILE A 132 -0.74 -10.32 -1.54
C ILE A 132 -1.74 -9.17 -1.33
N ALA A 133 -1.99 -8.34 -2.34
CA ALA A 133 -3.04 -7.32 -2.30
C ALA A 133 -4.42 -7.96 -2.05
N ALA A 134 -4.75 -9.03 -2.78
CA ALA A 134 -5.97 -9.80 -2.58
C ALA A 134 -6.11 -10.36 -1.15
N VAL A 135 -5.01 -10.79 -0.52
CA VAL A 135 -5.02 -11.16 0.92
C VAL A 135 -5.38 -9.97 1.81
N GLY A 136 -4.95 -8.76 1.46
CA GLY A 136 -5.32 -7.53 2.18
C GLY A 136 -6.83 -7.29 2.25
N VAL A 137 -7.57 -7.67 1.23
CA VAL A 137 -9.04 -7.54 1.17
C VAL A 137 -9.73 -8.33 2.30
N TYR A 138 -9.19 -9.51 2.65
CA TYR A 138 -9.73 -10.29 3.78
C TYR A 138 -9.67 -9.50 5.10
N GLY A 139 -8.63 -8.68 5.28
CA GLY A 139 -8.55 -7.81 6.46
C GLY A 139 -9.72 -6.82 6.53
N ILE A 140 -10.10 -6.22 5.40
CA ILE A 140 -11.25 -5.29 5.31
C ILE A 140 -12.56 -6.00 5.63
N VAL A 141 -12.81 -7.17 5.01
CA VAL A 141 -14.03 -7.96 5.24
C VAL A 141 -14.13 -8.40 6.71
N LEU A 142 -13.03 -8.90 7.26
CA LEU A 142 -12.97 -9.36 8.65
C LEU A 142 -13.14 -8.20 9.63
N ALA A 143 -12.60 -7.02 9.33
CA ALA A 143 -12.79 -5.82 10.13
C ALA A 143 -14.27 -5.43 10.21
N GLY A 144 -14.95 -5.37 9.08
CA GLY A 144 -16.38 -5.09 9.02
C GLY A 144 -17.22 -6.13 9.75
N TRP A 145 -16.92 -7.42 9.56
CA TRP A 145 -17.68 -8.51 10.17
C TRP A 145 -17.48 -8.60 11.68
N SER A 146 -16.23 -8.47 12.14
CA SER A 146 -15.90 -8.60 13.57
C SER A 146 -16.39 -7.46 14.45
N SER A 147 -16.75 -6.34 13.87
CA SER A 147 -17.21 -5.13 14.59
C SER A 147 -18.55 -5.31 15.29
N GLY A 148 -19.36 -6.32 14.92
CA GLY A 148 -20.65 -6.60 15.56
C GLY A 148 -21.73 -5.54 15.30
N SER A 149 -21.54 -4.68 14.30
CA SER A 149 -22.45 -3.60 13.87
C SER A 149 -22.79 -3.74 12.39
N THR A 150 -23.99 -3.30 12.00
CA THR A 150 -24.48 -3.39 10.61
C THR A 150 -23.76 -2.43 9.67
N TYR A 151 -23.41 -1.22 10.12
CA TYR A 151 -22.72 -0.22 9.30
C TYR A 151 -21.32 -0.66 8.87
N PRO A 152 -20.43 -1.11 9.78
CA PRO A 152 -19.14 -1.66 9.42
C PRO A 152 -19.23 -2.87 8.48
N LEU A 153 -20.22 -3.76 8.70
CA LEU A 153 -20.42 -4.93 7.85
C LEU A 153 -20.75 -4.52 6.42
N LEU A 154 -21.70 -3.61 6.23
CA LEU A 154 -22.07 -3.09 4.91
C LEU A 154 -20.90 -2.33 4.27
N GLY A 155 -20.17 -1.52 5.04
CA GLY A 155 -18.96 -0.83 4.58
C GLY A 155 -17.88 -1.81 4.11
N GLY A 156 -17.61 -2.87 4.87
CA GLY A 156 -16.66 -3.91 4.51
C GLY A 156 -17.05 -4.66 3.22
N LEU A 157 -18.33 -4.98 3.02
CA LEU A 157 -18.83 -5.63 1.81
C LEU A 157 -18.74 -4.70 0.59
N ARG A 158 -19.09 -3.43 0.73
CA ARG A 158 -18.97 -2.43 -0.35
C ARG A 158 -17.52 -2.19 -0.74
N SER A 159 -16.62 -2.04 0.25
CA SER A 159 -15.20 -1.87 0.03
C SER A 159 -14.57 -3.07 -0.67
N SER A 160 -14.85 -4.28 -0.19
CA SER A 160 -14.33 -5.50 -0.81
C SER A 160 -14.80 -5.68 -2.25
N ALA A 161 -16.07 -5.42 -2.55
CA ALA A 161 -16.59 -5.47 -3.91
C ALA A 161 -15.89 -4.47 -4.83
N GLN A 162 -15.62 -3.26 -4.36
CA GLN A 162 -14.87 -2.25 -5.08
C GLN A 162 -13.45 -2.70 -5.34
N VAL A 163 -12.69 -3.06 -4.30
CA VAL A 163 -11.27 -3.44 -4.41
C VAL A 163 -11.10 -4.63 -5.35
N ILE A 164 -11.90 -5.71 -5.21
CA ILE A 164 -11.85 -6.88 -6.11
C ILE A 164 -12.10 -6.47 -7.58
N SER A 165 -13.05 -5.58 -7.83
CA SER A 165 -13.34 -5.11 -9.20
C SER A 165 -12.17 -4.36 -9.81
N TYR A 166 -11.54 -3.47 -9.04
CA TYR A 166 -10.38 -2.70 -9.51
C TYR A 166 -9.11 -3.53 -9.59
N GLU A 167 -8.92 -4.52 -8.72
CA GLU A 167 -7.81 -5.46 -8.76
C GLU A 167 -7.83 -6.29 -10.07
N VAL A 168 -9.00 -6.77 -10.50
CA VAL A 168 -9.16 -7.44 -11.80
C VAL A 168 -8.80 -6.51 -12.96
N ALA A 169 -9.29 -5.27 -12.95
CA ALA A 169 -8.97 -4.29 -13.99
C ALA A 169 -7.47 -3.94 -14.01
N MET A 170 -6.85 -3.80 -12.84
CA MET A 170 -5.41 -3.57 -12.70
C MET A 170 -4.60 -4.75 -13.25
N GLY A 171 -4.96 -5.99 -12.86
CA GLY A 171 -4.31 -7.19 -13.36
C GLY A 171 -4.40 -7.31 -14.89
N LEU A 172 -5.56 -7.05 -15.49
CA LEU A 172 -5.73 -7.05 -16.95
C LEU A 172 -4.90 -5.95 -17.64
N SER A 173 -4.78 -4.78 -17.05
CA SER A 173 -3.94 -3.72 -17.59
C SER A 173 -2.45 -4.10 -17.62
N LEU A 174 -1.99 -4.88 -16.64
CA LEU A 174 -0.62 -5.36 -16.55
C LEU A 174 -0.31 -6.49 -17.54
N VAL A 175 -1.31 -7.20 -18.07
CA VAL A 175 -1.10 -8.23 -19.11
C VAL A 175 -0.41 -7.64 -20.34
N ALA A 176 -0.74 -6.42 -20.76
CA ALA A 176 -0.07 -5.76 -21.86
C ALA A 176 1.43 -5.54 -21.58
N VAL A 177 1.77 -5.23 -20.31
CA VAL A 177 3.18 -5.08 -19.88
C VAL A 177 3.89 -6.43 -19.94
N PHE A 178 3.26 -7.53 -19.52
CA PHE A 178 3.84 -8.87 -19.58
C PHE A 178 4.11 -9.34 -21.00
N ILE A 179 3.17 -9.08 -21.92
CA ILE A 179 3.34 -9.42 -23.34
C ILE A 179 4.50 -8.63 -23.95
N TYR A 180 4.62 -7.35 -23.61
CA TYR A 180 5.64 -6.47 -24.16
C TYR A 180 7.03 -6.72 -23.56
N SER A 181 7.14 -6.99 -22.26
CA SER A 181 8.41 -7.30 -21.57
C SER A 181 8.86 -8.74 -21.73
N GLY A 182 7.94 -9.67 -22.01
CA GLY A 182 8.20 -11.12 -22.02
C GLY A 182 8.43 -11.74 -20.65
N SER A 183 8.20 -11.01 -19.55
CA SER A 183 8.43 -11.46 -18.18
C SER A 183 7.40 -10.89 -17.22
N MET A 184 7.19 -11.58 -16.07
CA MET A 184 6.40 -11.12 -14.94
C MET A 184 7.29 -10.72 -13.74
N SER A 185 8.62 -10.84 -13.86
CA SER A 185 9.57 -10.37 -12.87
C SER A 185 9.62 -8.85 -12.87
N THR A 186 9.56 -8.23 -11.70
CA THR A 186 9.67 -6.77 -11.55
C THR A 186 11.01 -6.24 -12.04
N SER A 187 12.08 -6.99 -11.80
CA SER A 187 13.44 -6.65 -12.25
C SER A 187 13.60 -6.69 -13.76
N ASP A 188 13.06 -7.72 -14.41
CA ASP A 188 13.13 -7.87 -15.87
C ASP A 188 12.29 -6.80 -16.58
N ILE A 189 11.10 -6.49 -16.04
CA ILE A 189 10.24 -5.43 -16.56
C ILE A 189 10.95 -4.07 -16.51
N ILE A 190 11.68 -3.78 -15.44
CA ILE A 190 12.48 -2.55 -15.33
C ILE A 190 13.62 -2.55 -16.35
N ALA A 191 14.34 -3.66 -16.47
CA ALA A 191 15.43 -3.79 -17.44
C ALA A 191 14.95 -3.66 -18.90
N ALA A 192 13.74 -4.12 -19.21
CA ALA A 192 13.15 -4.00 -20.55
C ALA A 192 12.78 -2.55 -20.94
N GLN A 193 12.78 -1.61 -20.01
CA GLN A 193 12.43 -0.20 -20.23
C GLN A 193 13.63 0.72 -20.54
N ASP A 194 14.74 0.17 -21.01
CA ASP A 194 15.97 0.93 -21.28
C ASP A 194 15.79 2.09 -22.26
N LYS A 195 14.93 1.95 -23.27
CA LYS A 195 14.74 2.96 -24.32
C LYS A 195 13.53 3.86 -24.09
N TRP A 196 12.40 3.25 -23.73
CA TRP A 196 11.12 3.95 -23.56
C TRP A 196 10.36 3.39 -22.36
N TRP A 197 9.79 4.27 -21.57
CA TRP A 197 8.91 3.86 -20.48
C TRP A 197 7.63 3.23 -21.01
N PHE A 198 7.24 2.10 -20.47
CA PHE A 198 6.03 1.39 -20.87
C PHE A 198 4.75 2.22 -20.66
N GLY A 199 4.74 3.14 -19.69
CA GLY A 199 3.64 4.08 -19.51
C GLY A 199 3.37 4.97 -20.73
N VAL A 200 4.37 5.24 -21.59
CA VAL A 200 4.21 5.99 -22.84
C VAL A 200 3.81 5.06 -23.98
N VAL A 201 4.50 3.93 -24.13
CA VAL A 201 4.26 2.96 -25.21
C VAL A 201 2.89 2.27 -25.08
N LEU A 202 2.51 1.93 -23.83
CA LEU A 202 1.26 1.27 -23.47
C LEU A 202 0.30 2.25 -22.79
N PHE A 203 0.20 3.48 -23.32
CA PHE A 203 -0.58 4.57 -22.70
C PHE A 203 -2.02 4.17 -22.31
N PRO A 204 -2.81 3.45 -23.14
CA PRO A 204 -4.15 3.03 -22.72
C PRO A 204 -4.15 2.13 -21.47
N SER A 205 -3.23 1.16 -21.40
CA SER A 205 -3.08 0.29 -20.22
C SER A 205 -2.64 1.08 -18.98
N PHE A 206 -1.75 2.06 -19.17
CA PHE A 206 -1.30 2.94 -18.09
C PHE A 206 -2.46 3.77 -17.52
N VAL A 207 -3.35 4.32 -18.38
CA VAL A 207 -4.53 5.06 -17.93
C VAL A 207 -5.47 4.16 -17.12
N ILE A 208 -5.75 2.93 -17.61
CA ILE A 208 -6.58 1.97 -16.87
C ILE A 208 -5.94 1.63 -15.53
N TYR A 209 -4.64 1.39 -15.50
CA TYR A 209 -3.89 1.11 -14.28
C TYR A 209 -4.02 2.25 -13.26
N VAL A 210 -3.83 3.51 -13.68
CA VAL A 210 -3.93 4.68 -12.79
C VAL A 210 -5.34 4.82 -12.22
N ILE A 211 -6.39 4.64 -13.03
CA ILE A 211 -7.78 4.68 -12.55
C ILE A 211 -8.04 3.57 -11.53
N SER A 212 -7.59 2.35 -11.84
CA SER A 212 -7.74 1.20 -10.93
C SER A 212 -6.98 1.39 -9.62
N MET A 213 -5.77 1.95 -9.67
CA MET A 213 -4.97 2.26 -8.49
C MET A 213 -5.69 3.25 -7.55
N VAL A 214 -6.34 4.29 -8.09
CA VAL A 214 -7.13 5.22 -7.27
C VAL A 214 -8.34 4.51 -6.68
N GLY A 215 -9.01 3.62 -7.44
CA GLY A 215 -10.13 2.83 -6.95
C GLY A 215 -9.76 1.86 -5.84
N GLU A 216 -8.58 1.26 -5.90
CA GLU A 216 -8.07 0.34 -4.87
C GLU A 216 -7.73 1.05 -3.55
N THR A 217 -7.32 2.32 -3.63
CA THR A 217 -7.01 3.11 -2.42
C THR A 217 -8.24 3.64 -1.70
N ASN A 218 -9.46 3.33 -2.15
CA ASN A 218 -10.73 3.80 -1.59
C ASN A 218 -10.76 5.34 -1.41
N ARG A 219 -10.19 6.07 -2.36
CA ARG A 219 -10.15 7.54 -2.31
C ARG A 219 -11.09 8.17 -3.32
N ALA A 220 -11.55 9.37 -3.04
CA ALA A 220 -12.37 10.13 -3.95
C ALA A 220 -11.72 10.20 -5.37
N PRO A 221 -12.48 9.94 -6.45
CA PRO A 221 -13.94 9.83 -6.54
C PRO A 221 -14.51 8.43 -6.22
N PHE A 222 -13.70 7.44 -5.87
CA PHE A 222 -14.09 6.04 -5.62
C PHE A 222 -14.18 5.75 -4.12
N ASP A 223 -14.99 6.53 -3.40
CA ASP A 223 -15.14 6.49 -1.94
C ASP A 223 -16.44 5.78 -1.50
N LEU A 224 -16.69 4.59 -2.05
CA LEU A 224 -17.85 3.77 -1.66
C LEU A 224 -17.66 3.10 -0.29
N ALA A 225 -16.42 2.96 0.15
CA ALA A 225 -16.05 2.26 1.36
C ALA A 225 -16.32 3.09 2.63
N GLU A 226 -15.96 4.36 2.59
CA GLU A 226 -16.15 5.29 3.70
C GLU A 226 -17.56 5.88 3.67
N ALA A 227 -18.00 6.37 2.49
CA ALA A 227 -19.35 6.91 2.24
C ALA A 227 -19.91 7.66 3.46
N GLU A 228 -19.19 8.68 3.95
CA GLU A 228 -19.48 9.38 5.23
C GLU A 228 -20.94 9.78 5.39
N GLY A 229 -21.61 10.13 4.30
CA GLY A 229 -23.03 10.49 4.29
C GLY A 229 -24.01 9.32 4.48
N GLU A 230 -23.56 8.05 4.29
CA GLU A 230 -24.41 6.86 4.30
C GLU A 230 -24.03 5.87 5.40
N LEU A 231 -22.74 5.64 5.63
CA LEU A 231 -22.18 4.57 6.47
C LEU A 231 -21.34 5.09 7.66
N VAL A 232 -21.37 6.38 7.93
CA VAL A 232 -20.65 7.07 9.02
C VAL A 232 -19.12 7.05 8.84
N GLY A 233 -18.48 5.93 8.71
CA GLY A 233 -17.04 5.74 8.51
C GLY A 233 -16.73 4.37 7.89
N GLY A 234 -17.75 3.70 7.34
CA GLY A 234 -17.59 2.41 6.70
C GLY A 234 -17.06 1.34 7.65
N PHE A 235 -16.14 0.50 7.16
CA PHE A 235 -15.64 -0.64 7.94
C PHE A 235 -14.76 -0.24 9.13
N HIS A 236 -14.21 0.98 9.18
CA HIS A 236 -13.43 1.45 10.35
C HIS A 236 -14.24 2.19 11.41
N THR A 237 -15.56 2.28 11.28
CA THR A 237 -16.40 3.04 12.23
C THR A 237 -16.16 2.67 13.68
N GLU A 238 -15.95 1.40 13.98
CA GLU A 238 -15.74 0.89 15.35
C GLU A 238 -14.27 0.85 15.77
N TYR A 239 -13.33 1.08 14.85
CA TYR A 239 -11.91 1.09 15.16
C TYR A 239 -11.47 2.41 15.77
N SER A 240 -10.57 2.33 16.76
CA SER A 240 -9.98 3.47 17.42
C SER A 240 -8.46 3.31 17.54
N SER A 241 -7.77 4.38 17.89
CA SER A 241 -6.31 4.37 18.06
C SER A 241 -5.57 4.10 16.73
N LEU A 242 -4.59 3.21 16.73
CA LEU A 242 -3.76 2.83 15.57
C LEU A 242 -4.30 1.63 14.78
N LYS A 243 -5.40 1.02 15.21
CA LYS A 243 -5.99 -0.14 14.53
C LYS A 243 -6.75 0.23 13.29
#